data_1ae4c720e7431293cc356507825be906
#
_entry.id   1ae4c720e7431293cc356507825be906
#
_cell.length_a   1.000
_cell.length_b   1.000
_cell.length_c   1.000
_cell.angle_alpha   90.00
_cell.angle_beta   90.00
_cell.angle_gamma   90.00
#
_symmetry.space_group_name_H-M   'P 1'
#
loop_
_entity.id
_entity.type
_entity.pdbx_description
1 polymer ?
#
loop_
_entity_poly.entity_id
_entity_poly.type
_entity_poly.pdbx_seq_one_letter_code
_entity_poly.pdbx_strand_id
1 'polypeptide(L)'
;MKWALLSVWDKTGIIELAHELLQQKYSIMSSGGTGEALAKSGIKFTEVSSYTGFPEMMDGRVKTLHPKVHGGLLGRRQIDDVVMAKHGINRIDLLVVNLYPFEQMSRQPMSLEALIEFIDIGGPAMIRAAAKNYKNVAVIVDPADYPTLIHAIQSGEISPDQRFVFAKKAFARTAAYDAAISNYLYQLNATFPETFTVQYNHGRTLRYGENPHQEAAVYGNTGIAGVEPVQGKQMSYNNYLDVNAGVGLLREFDEPAAVIIKHNNPCGVAIGSDILDAYVRAREVDPVSAYGSVVCFNREIDTVVAEEITGTFVEVLVAPSFSKEALKIMTKKENMRVLTIPQKSEADEIRSIDGGVLVQRTPQYQEHWEVITDRDPTPDEM
;
A
#
# COMPACT_ATOMS: atom_id res chain seq x y z
N MET A 1 14.94 13.25 32.53
CA MET A 1 15.68 12.45 31.53
C MET A 1 14.65 11.87 30.58
N LYS A 2 14.77 12.06 29.27
CA LYS A 2 13.87 11.48 28.25
C LYS A 2 14.43 10.15 27.78
N TRP A 3 13.57 9.14 27.60
CA TRP A 3 13.97 7.84 27.11
C TRP A 3 13.34 7.52 25.76
N ALA A 4 14.16 6.98 24.84
CA ALA A 4 13.72 6.40 23.58
C ALA A 4 14.02 4.91 23.54
N LEU A 5 13.03 4.09 23.22
CA LEU A 5 13.19 2.65 22.99
C LEU A 5 13.21 2.42 21.46
N LEU A 6 14.31 1.86 20.96
CA LEU A 6 14.53 1.57 19.54
C LEU A 6 14.59 0.05 19.34
N SER A 7 13.68 -0.48 18.55
CA SER A 7 13.61 -1.91 18.22
C SER A 7 13.07 -2.09 16.79
N VAL A 8 13.94 -2.10 15.80
CA VAL A 8 13.55 -2.11 14.39
C VAL A 8 14.12 -3.31 13.66
N TRP A 9 13.34 -3.90 12.75
CA TRP A 9 13.81 -4.87 11.79
C TRP A 9 14.55 -4.15 10.64
N ASP A 10 13.86 -3.23 9.97
CA ASP A 10 14.46 -2.36 8.96
C ASP A 10 15.29 -1.28 9.63
N LYS A 11 16.58 -1.28 9.37
CA LYS A 11 17.58 -0.39 9.96
C LYS A 11 17.74 0.93 9.21
N THR A 12 16.94 1.17 8.17
CA THR A 12 17.02 2.39 7.35
C THR A 12 16.87 3.63 8.23
N GLY A 13 17.88 4.52 8.21
CA GLY A 13 17.90 5.78 8.93
C GLY A 13 17.96 5.71 10.45
N ILE A 14 18.07 4.51 11.07
CA ILE A 14 18.03 4.37 12.54
C ILE A 14 19.28 4.94 13.21
N ILE A 15 20.42 4.89 12.56
CA ILE A 15 21.70 5.38 13.11
C ILE A 15 21.67 6.91 13.17
N GLU A 16 21.23 7.56 12.09
CA GLU A 16 21.07 9.01 11.99
C GLU A 16 20.07 9.50 13.04
N LEU A 17 18.92 8.81 13.16
CA LEU A 17 17.93 9.11 14.17
C LEU A 17 18.50 8.97 15.58
N ALA A 18 19.27 7.93 15.87
CA ALA A 18 19.84 7.71 17.17
C ALA A 18 20.88 8.81 17.56
N HIS A 19 21.68 9.28 16.59
CA HIS A 19 22.56 10.42 16.79
C HIS A 19 21.79 11.69 17.16
N GLU A 20 20.72 12.01 16.43
CA GLU A 20 19.86 13.16 16.73
C GLU A 20 19.22 13.04 18.11
N LEU A 21 18.73 11.86 18.48
CA LEU A 21 18.16 11.63 19.83
C LEU A 21 19.17 11.91 20.93
N LEU A 22 20.43 11.46 20.77
CA LEU A 22 21.48 11.74 21.75
C LEU A 22 21.80 13.24 21.85
N GLN A 23 21.87 13.95 20.72
CA GLN A 23 22.08 15.41 20.69
C GLN A 23 20.95 16.13 21.44
N GLN A 24 19.72 15.64 21.32
CA GLN A 24 18.53 16.15 22.02
C GLN A 24 18.36 15.59 23.43
N LYS A 25 19.43 14.99 24.01
CA LYS A 25 19.52 14.50 25.39
C LYS A 25 18.55 13.37 25.74
N TYR A 26 18.15 12.55 24.73
CA TYR A 26 17.49 11.29 25.01
C TYR A 26 18.50 10.24 25.48
N SER A 27 18.11 9.42 26.44
CA SER A 27 18.76 8.14 26.71
C SER A 27 18.14 7.07 25.82
N ILE A 28 18.97 6.28 25.14
CA ILE A 28 18.52 5.23 24.23
C ILE A 28 18.48 3.90 24.97
N MET A 29 17.38 3.16 24.77
CA MET A 29 17.24 1.75 25.16
C MET A 29 17.05 0.93 23.88
N SER A 30 17.68 -0.25 23.80
CA SER A 30 17.58 -1.12 22.64
C SER A 30 17.89 -2.56 22.99
N SER A 31 17.61 -3.49 22.07
CA SER A 31 17.95 -4.92 22.21
C SER A 31 18.19 -5.58 20.86
N GLY A 32 18.80 -6.75 20.87
CA GLY A 32 19.00 -7.60 19.71
C GLY A 32 19.70 -6.89 18.55
N GLY A 33 19.33 -7.20 17.31
CA GLY A 33 20.00 -6.67 16.13
C GLY A 33 19.96 -5.15 15.97
N THR A 34 19.04 -4.43 16.64
CA THR A 34 19.07 -2.96 16.69
C THR A 34 20.18 -2.49 17.61
N GLY A 35 20.31 -3.08 18.81
CA GLY A 35 21.41 -2.80 19.73
C GLY A 35 22.76 -3.06 19.10
N GLU A 36 22.93 -4.17 18.36
CA GLU A 36 24.17 -4.47 17.62
C GLU A 36 24.52 -3.41 16.57
N ALA A 37 23.52 -2.93 15.81
CA ALA A 37 23.71 -1.89 14.81
C ALA A 37 24.17 -0.57 15.47
N LEU A 38 23.55 -0.20 16.59
CA LEU A 38 23.94 0.97 17.38
C LEU A 38 25.36 0.83 17.92
N ALA A 39 25.71 -0.33 18.49
CA ALA A 39 27.05 -0.60 19.02
C ALA A 39 28.13 -0.51 17.94
N LYS A 40 27.89 -1.11 16.76
CA LYS A 40 28.80 -1.04 15.60
C LYS A 40 29.05 0.39 15.13
N SER A 41 28.07 1.28 15.32
CA SER A 41 28.17 2.70 15.00
C SER A 41 28.68 3.58 16.16
N GLY A 42 29.14 2.97 17.26
CA GLY A 42 29.67 3.70 18.42
C GLY A 42 28.61 4.44 19.26
N ILE A 43 27.33 4.16 19.05
CA ILE A 43 26.22 4.79 19.76
C ILE A 43 26.03 4.10 21.12
N LYS A 44 26.05 4.89 22.20
CA LYS A 44 25.81 4.38 23.54
C LYS A 44 24.30 4.19 23.76
N PHE A 45 23.92 3.04 24.28
CA PHE A 45 22.55 2.71 24.67
C PHE A 45 22.54 1.81 25.90
N THR A 46 21.38 1.67 26.52
CA THR A 46 21.11 0.73 27.60
C THR A 46 20.45 -0.52 27.00
N GLU A 47 21.05 -1.69 27.22
CA GLU A 47 20.42 -2.96 26.83
C GLU A 47 19.13 -3.21 27.63
N VAL A 48 18.07 -3.66 26.95
CA VAL A 48 16.76 -3.94 27.60
C VAL A 48 16.92 -4.96 28.72
N SER A 49 17.71 -6.00 28.53
CA SER A 49 17.99 -7.02 29.55
C SER A 49 18.66 -6.44 30.79
N SER A 50 19.61 -5.52 30.62
CA SER A 50 20.26 -4.81 31.73
C SER A 50 19.29 -3.90 32.47
N TYR A 51 18.40 -3.21 31.74
CA TYR A 51 17.37 -2.36 32.35
C TYR A 51 16.31 -3.14 33.11
N THR A 52 15.83 -4.23 32.54
CA THR A 52 14.79 -5.06 33.17
C THR A 52 15.36 -5.90 34.30
N GLY A 53 16.62 -6.27 34.26
CA GLY A 53 17.25 -7.29 35.10
C GLY A 53 16.84 -8.72 34.69
N PHE A 54 16.29 -8.89 33.50
CA PHE A 54 15.80 -10.17 32.99
C PHE A 54 16.46 -10.53 31.66
N PRO A 55 17.03 -11.73 31.50
CA PRO A 55 17.72 -12.10 30.28
C PRO A 55 16.75 -12.30 29.12
N GLU A 56 17.24 -12.12 27.91
CA GLU A 56 16.56 -12.59 26.71
C GLU A 56 16.48 -14.12 26.72
N MET A 57 15.31 -14.68 26.37
CA MET A 57 15.05 -16.12 26.47
C MET A 57 14.37 -16.65 25.21
N MET A 58 14.42 -17.97 25.05
CA MET A 58 13.74 -18.69 23.98
C MET A 58 14.12 -18.15 22.59
N ASP A 59 15.42 -18.05 22.35
CA ASP A 59 15.98 -17.54 21.09
C ASP A 59 15.45 -16.16 20.68
N GLY A 60 15.21 -15.30 21.69
CA GLY A 60 14.75 -13.93 21.47
C GLY A 60 13.23 -13.74 21.39
N ARG A 61 12.43 -14.79 21.52
CA ARG A 61 10.97 -14.67 21.54
C ARG A 61 10.46 -13.86 22.73
N VAL A 62 11.19 -13.85 23.85
CA VAL A 62 10.86 -13.06 25.06
C VAL A 62 12.03 -12.16 25.40
N LYS A 63 11.91 -10.86 25.15
CA LYS A 63 12.90 -9.84 25.48
C LYS A 63 12.29 -8.50 25.91
N THR A 64 11.27 -8.04 25.24
CA THR A 64 10.58 -6.76 25.51
C THR A 64 9.25 -6.91 26.24
N LEU A 65 8.72 -8.14 26.33
CA LEU A 65 7.48 -8.45 27.07
C LEU A 65 7.74 -8.46 28.58
N HIS A 66 8.01 -7.29 29.14
CA HIS A 66 8.37 -7.15 30.55
C HIS A 66 7.62 -5.96 31.18
N PRO A 67 7.14 -6.07 32.46
CA PRO A 67 6.41 -5.00 33.14
C PRO A 67 7.16 -3.65 33.16
N LYS A 68 8.48 -3.63 33.28
CA LYS A 68 9.25 -2.38 33.24
C LYS A 68 9.17 -1.68 31.87
N VAL A 69 9.21 -2.44 30.79
CA VAL A 69 9.10 -1.90 29.42
C VAL A 69 7.68 -1.39 29.18
N HIS A 70 6.69 -2.25 29.39
CA HIS A 70 5.29 -1.88 29.17
C HIS A 70 4.78 -0.83 30.17
N GLY A 71 5.24 -0.85 31.42
CA GLY A 71 4.97 0.20 32.39
C GLY A 71 5.55 1.55 31.97
N GLY A 72 6.75 1.55 31.35
CA GLY A 72 7.35 2.76 30.80
C GLY A 72 6.56 3.37 29.64
N LEU A 73 5.96 2.50 28.80
CA LEU A 73 5.11 2.91 27.66
C LEU A 73 3.69 3.30 28.07
N LEU A 74 3.10 2.62 29.06
CA LEU A 74 1.70 2.79 29.46
C LEU A 74 1.51 3.79 30.59
N GLY A 75 2.56 4.10 31.37
CA GLY A 75 2.49 4.96 32.53
C GLY A 75 1.99 6.36 32.21
N ARG A 76 0.91 6.77 32.89
CA ARG A 76 0.32 8.10 32.72
C ARG A 76 1.08 9.09 33.63
N ARG A 77 1.58 10.16 33.03
CA ARG A 77 2.32 11.20 33.76
C ARG A 77 1.44 11.79 34.86
N GLN A 78 2.05 12.03 36.02
CA GLN A 78 1.42 12.56 37.26
C GLN A 78 0.44 11.59 37.97
N ILE A 79 -0.10 10.60 37.28
CA ILE A 79 -1.06 9.63 37.84
C ILE A 79 -0.31 8.38 38.36
N ASP A 80 0.55 7.80 37.51
CA ASP A 80 1.19 6.51 37.81
C ASP A 80 2.64 6.67 38.32
N ASP A 81 3.11 7.90 38.54
CA ASP A 81 4.51 8.19 38.87
C ASP A 81 4.97 7.52 40.19
N VAL A 82 4.11 7.45 41.20
CA VAL A 82 4.44 6.81 42.48
C VAL A 82 4.64 5.30 42.29
N VAL A 83 3.76 4.66 41.51
CA VAL A 83 3.86 3.23 41.22
C VAL A 83 5.09 2.95 40.36
N MET A 84 5.34 3.76 39.37
CA MET A 84 6.51 3.63 38.48
C MET A 84 7.80 3.75 39.31
N ALA A 85 7.91 4.75 40.15
CA ALA A 85 9.07 4.95 41.03
C ALA A 85 9.28 3.76 41.97
N LYS A 86 8.22 3.26 42.60
CA LYS A 86 8.28 2.09 43.49
C LYS A 86 8.86 0.85 42.80
N HIS A 87 8.57 0.66 41.53
CA HIS A 87 9.02 -0.51 40.77
C HIS A 87 10.24 -0.23 39.86
N GLY A 88 10.88 0.94 39.99
CA GLY A 88 12.04 1.31 39.18
C GLY A 88 11.74 1.37 37.66
N ILE A 89 10.56 1.87 37.31
CA ILE A 89 10.10 1.99 35.92
C ILE A 89 10.43 3.39 35.42
N ASN A 90 11.27 3.48 34.39
CA ASN A 90 11.56 4.72 33.69
C ASN A 90 10.43 5.04 32.70
N ARG A 91 10.07 6.33 32.58
CA ARG A 91 9.16 6.79 31.54
C ARG A 91 9.83 6.64 30.19
N ILE A 92 9.16 6.02 29.23
CA ILE A 92 9.58 5.97 27.83
C ILE A 92 8.79 7.05 27.08
N ASP A 93 9.48 8.03 26.51
CA ASP A 93 8.86 9.19 25.84
C ASP A 93 8.71 8.95 24.33
N LEU A 94 9.54 8.08 23.78
CA LEU A 94 9.55 7.73 22.35
C LEU A 94 9.75 6.24 22.18
N LEU A 95 8.92 5.65 21.32
CA LEU A 95 9.07 4.28 20.81
C LEU A 95 9.28 4.32 19.29
N VAL A 96 10.35 3.68 18.82
CA VAL A 96 10.59 3.46 17.40
C VAL A 96 10.67 1.96 17.16
N VAL A 97 9.66 1.43 16.47
CA VAL A 97 9.52 -0.02 16.20
C VAL A 97 8.96 -0.24 14.82
N ASN A 98 9.65 -1.00 14.00
CA ASN A 98 9.03 -1.62 12.84
C ASN A 98 9.04 -3.14 12.98
N LEU A 99 8.05 -3.79 12.37
CA LEU A 99 7.77 -5.21 12.56
C LEU A 99 8.59 -6.08 11.62
N TYR A 100 8.73 -7.35 11.93
CA TYR A 100 9.25 -8.35 11.03
C TYR A 100 8.44 -8.36 9.73
N PRO A 101 9.07 -8.55 8.54
CA PRO A 101 8.41 -8.38 7.25
C PRO A 101 7.61 -9.64 6.84
N PHE A 102 6.63 -10.05 7.65
CA PHE A 102 5.83 -11.24 7.42
C PHE A 102 5.24 -11.27 5.99
N GLU A 103 4.69 -10.15 5.51
CA GLU A 103 4.08 -10.03 4.18
C GLU A 103 5.10 -10.28 3.03
N GLN A 104 6.37 -9.90 3.24
CA GLN A 104 7.43 -10.15 2.26
C GLN A 104 7.90 -11.60 2.32
N MET A 105 8.05 -12.13 3.53
CA MET A 105 8.54 -13.49 3.76
C MET A 105 7.52 -14.54 3.35
N SER A 106 6.22 -14.26 3.51
CA SER A 106 5.15 -15.18 3.07
C SER A 106 5.11 -15.42 1.54
N ARG A 107 5.77 -14.55 0.76
CA ARG A 107 5.91 -14.71 -0.70
C ARG A 107 7.18 -15.47 -1.10
N GLN A 108 8.05 -15.80 -0.14
CA GLN A 108 9.27 -16.55 -0.39
C GLN A 108 9.03 -18.05 -0.21
N PRO A 109 9.73 -18.91 -0.94
CA PRO A 109 9.64 -20.36 -0.75
C PRO A 109 10.27 -20.75 0.60
N MET A 110 9.44 -20.99 1.61
CA MET A 110 9.87 -21.45 2.94
C MET A 110 8.80 -22.34 3.57
N SER A 111 9.17 -23.13 4.59
CA SER A 111 8.22 -23.94 5.34
C SER A 111 7.32 -23.05 6.22
N LEU A 112 6.14 -23.56 6.56
CA LEU A 112 5.23 -22.86 7.47
C LEU A 112 5.89 -22.58 8.83
N GLU A 113 6.62 -23.57 9.36
CA GLU A 113 7.33 -23.46 10.64
C GLU A 113 8.35 -22.32 10.60
N ALA A 114 9.10 -22.17 9.50
CA ALA A 114 10.04 -21.07 9.33
C ALA A 114 9.34 -19.70 9.20
N LEU A 115 8.19 -19.65 8.51
CA LEU A 115 7.43 -18.43 8.36
C LEU A 115 6.79 -17.96 9.68
N ILE A 116 6.33 -18.87 10.52
CA ILE A 116 5.78 -18.55 11.85
C ILE A 116 6.78 -17.78 12.71
N GLU A 117 8.09 -18.03 12.57
CA GLU A 117 9.12 -17.29 13.31
C GLU A 117 9.21 -15.81 12.91
N PHE A 118 8.60 -15.41 11.79
CA PHE A 118 8.44 -14.00 11.40
C PHE A 118 7.16 -13.36 11.96
N ILE A 119 6.40 -14.05 12.82
CA ILE A 119 5.28 -13.43 13.53
C ILE A 119 5.84 -12.72 14.77
N ASP A 120 5.89 -11.40 14.70
CA ASP A 120 6.35 -10.55 15.79
C ASP A 120 5.27 -10.42 16.88
N ILE A 121 5.62 -10.75 18.11
CA ILE A 121 4.72 -10.62 19.27
C ILE A 121 5.05 -9.35 20.06
N GLY A 122 6.32 -9.13 20.35
CA GLY A 122 6.78 -8.03 21.20
C GLY A 122 6.60 -6.66 20.55
N GLY A 123 6.86 -6.57 19.23
CA GLY A 123 6.70 -5.34 18.45
C GLY A 123 5.27 -4.81 18.48
N PRO A 124 4.27 -5.58 18.02
CA PRO A 124 2.87 -5.17 18.10
C PRO A 124 2.40 -4.82 19.51
N ALA A 125 2.82 -5.57 20.53
CA ALA A 125 2.47 -5.30 21.91
C ALA A 125 2.99 -3.92 22.37
N MET A 126 4.26 -3.59 22.08
CA MET A 126 4.86 -2.29 22.40
C MET A 126 4.20 -1.16 21.60
N ILE A 127 3.98 -1.36 20.30
CA ILE A 127 3.32 -0.37 19.41
C ILE A 127 1.95 0.00 19.97
N ARG A 128 1.13 -0.99 20.31
CA ARG A 128 -0.21 -0.79 20.84
C ARG A 128 -0.19 -0.11 22.20
N ALA A 129 0.76 -0.48 23.09
CA ALA A 129 0.94 0.15 24.38
C ALA A 129 1.28 1.65 24.25
N ALA A 130 2.25 1.99 23.42
CA ALA A 130 2.65 3.37 23.19
C ALA A 130 1.53 4.18 22.50
N ALA A 131 0.89 3.63 21.47
CA ALA A 131 -0.22 4.28 20.75
C ALA A 131 -1.43 4.55 21.67
N LYS A 132 -1.75 3.62 22.59
CA LYS A 132 -2.79 3.84 23.61
C LYS A 132 -2.45 5.03 24.50
N ASN A 133 -1.18 5.23 24.81
CA ASN A 133 -0.67 6.31 25.66
C ASN A 133 -0.11 7.50 24.86
N TYR A 134 -0.63 7.77 23.66
CA TYR A 134 -0.12 8.81 22.75
C TYR A 134 -0.01 10.21 23.36
N LYS A 135 -0.79 10.50 24.39
CA LYS A 135 -0.68 11.78 25.13
C LYS A 135 0.70 11.95 25.76
N ASN A 136 1.36 10.87 26.11
CA ASN A 136 2.64 10.87 26.81
C ASN A 136 3.80 10.28 25.99
N VAL A 137 3.53 9.40 25.03
CA VAL A 137 4.52 8.67 24.25
C VAL A 137 4.32 8.91 22.75
N ALA A 138 5.38 9.26 22.04
CA ALA A 138 5.37 9.22 20.57
C ALA A 138 5.72 7.80 20.11
N VAL A 139 5.03 7.30 19.07
CA VAL A 139 5.29 5.97 18.51
C VAL A 139 5.51 6.07 17.01
N ILE A 140 6.67 5.63 16.55
CA ILE A 140 7.06 5.66 15.14
C ILE A 140 7.18 4.22 14.65
N VAL A 141 6.50 3.91 13.55
CA VAL A 141 6.43 2.56 12.98
C VAL A 141 6.97 2.49 11.55
N ASP A 142 7.33 3.63 10.97
CA ASP A 142 7.80 3.76 9.60
C ASP A 142 9.04 4.66 9.53
N PRO A 143 10.17 4.24 8.91
CA PRO A 143 11.34 5.08 8.69
C PRO A 143 11.04 6.38 7.93
N ALA A 144 10.02 6.39 7.07
CA ALA A 144 9.59 7.61 6.36
C ALA A 144 9.15 8.75 7.28
N ASP A 145 8.80 8.45 8.54
CA ASP A 145 8.41 9.45 9.53
C ASP A 145 9.61 10.04 10.32
N TYR A 146 10.82 9.49 10.17
CA TYR A 146 12.00 9.98 10.90
C TYR A 146 12.32 11.46 10.65
N PRO A 147 12.28 11.98 9.42
CA PRO A 147 12.51 13.42 9.18
C PRO A 147 11.51 14.31 9.93
N THR A 148 10.22 13.93 9.93
CA THR A 148 9.17 14.67 10.65
C THR A 148 9.40 14.62 12.16
N LEU A 149 9.78 13.46 12.69
CA LEU A 149 10.12 13.29 14.09
C LEU A 149 11.32 14.15 14.49
N ILE A 150 12.41 14.08 13.72
CA ILE A 150 13.63 14.85 13.97
C ILE A 150 13.32 16.35 14.00
N HIS A 151 12.59 16.85 13.01
CA HIS A 151 12.20 18.26 12.96
C HIS A 151 11.40 18.67 14.22
N ALA A 152 10.43 17.85 14.64
CA ALA A 152 9.64 18.12 15.84
C ALA A 152 10.50 18.16 17.12
N ILE A 153 11.44 17.21 17.26
CA ILE A 153 12.33 17.14 18.43
C ILE A 153 13.28 18.34 18.45
N GLN A 154 13.84 18.73 17.31
CA GLN A 154 14.72 19.91 17.18
C GLN A 154 13.98 21.21 17.48
N SER A 155 12.67 21.29 17.16
CA SER A 155 11.80 22.42 17.49
C SER A 155 11.38 22.50 18.95
N GLY A 156 11.81 21.53 19.79
CA GLY A 156 11.62 21.50 21.24
C GLY A 156 10.71 20.41 21.77
N GLU A 157 9.59 20.12 21.08
CA GLU A 157 8.71 19.02 21.47
C GLU A 157 7.91 18.45 20.30
N ILE A 158 7.49 17.20 20.46
CA ILE A 158 6.51 16.58 19.56
C ILE A 158 5.12 17.01 20.05
N SER A 159 4.36 17.73 19.24
CA SER A 159 3.04 18.23 19.61
C SER A 159 2.04 17.10 19.90
N PRO A 160 0.99 17.35 20.68
CA PRO A 160 -0.09 16.38 20.90
C PRO A 160 -0.71 15.87 19.60
N ASP A 161 -0.92 16.76 18.62
CA ASP A 161 -1.49 16.41 17.33
C ASP A 161 -0.57 15.51 16.50
N GLN A 162 0.73 15.78 16.51
CA GLN A 162 1.71 14.90 15.87
C GLN A 162 1.74 13.52 16.52
N ARG A 163 1.75 13.45 17.87
CA ARG A 163 1.66 12.15 18.57
C ARG A 163 0.39 11.39 18.22
N PHE A 164 -0.74 12.08 18.07
CA PHE A 164 -1.99 11.45 17.67
C PHE A 164 -1.94 10.94 16.22
N VAL A 165 -1.31 11.69 15.29
CA VAL A 165 -1.09 11.21 13.91
C VAL A 165 -0.24 9.94 13.90
N PHE A 166 0.86 9.90 14.65
CA PHE A 166 1.70 8.70 14.77
C PHE A 166 0.94 7.53 15.41
N ALA A 167 0.10 7.77 16.42
CA ALA A 167 -0.72 6.72 17.02
C ALA A 167 -1.75 6.12 16.05
N LYS A 168 -2.36 6.94 15.18
CA LYS A 168 -3.23 6.43 14.10
C LYS A 168 -2.46 5.51 13.15
N LYS A 169 -1.26 5.92 12.71
CA LYS A 169 -0.39 5.09 11.87
C LYS A 169 0.01 3.79 12.56
N ALA A 170 0.30 3.84 13.85
CA ALA A 170 0.67 2.68 14.66
C ALA A 170 -0.45 1.64 14.71
N PHE A 171 -1.70 2.05 14.97
CA PHE A 171 -2.83 1.13 14.94
C PHE A 171 -3.13 0.61 13.53
N ALA A 172 -3.02 1.45 12.50
CA ALA A 172 -3.16 1.01 11.11
C ALA A 172 -2.12 -0.06 10.75
N ARG A 173 -0.86 0.11 11.19
CA ARG A 173 0.23 -0.87 10.92
C ARG A 173 -0.02 -2.21 11.62
N THR A 174 -0.45 -2.21 12.89
CA THR A 174 -0.75 -3.48 13.59
C THR A 174 -1.97 -4.17 12.99
N ALA A 175 -3.01 -3.43 12.59
CA ALA A 175 -4.17 -4.00 11.91
C ALA A 175 -3.81 -4.66 10.58
N ALA A 176 -2.96 -3.98 9.74
CA ALA A 176 -2.47 -4.54 8.48
C ALA A 176 -1.65 -5.81 8.71
N TYR A 177 -0.79 -5.80 9.73
CA TYR A 177 0.07 -6.91 10.08
C TYR A 177 -0.73 -8.15 10.47
N ASP A 178 -1.70 -8.00 11.37
CA ASP A 178 -2.57 -9.10 11.80
C ASP A 178 -3.46 -9.60 10.66
N ALA A 179 -3.97 -8.69 9.80
CA ALA A 179 -4.73 -9.06 8.60
C ALA A 179 -3.91 -9.92 7.64
N ALA A 180 -2.65 -9.55 7.39
CA ALA A 180 -1.77 -10.30 6.50
C ALA A 180 -1.50 -11.71 7.03
N ILE A 181 -1.24 -11.85 8.34
CA ILE A 181 -1.04 -13.15 8.99
C ILE A 181 -2.31 -14.00 8.89
N SER A 182 -3.45 -13.43 9.27
CA SER A 182 -4.74 -14.12 9.24
C SER A 182 -5.08 -14.62 7.84
N ASN A 183 -4.98 -13.74 6.83
CA ASN A 183 -5.29 -14.10 5.45
C ASN A 183 -4.36 -15.20 4.92
N TYR A 184 -3.07 -15.14 5.22
CA TYR A 184 -2.13 -16.17 4.83
C TYR A 184 -2.49 -17.54 5.42
N LEU A 185 -2.78 -17.59 6.71
CA LEU A 185 -3.13 -18.85 7.39
C LEU A 185 -4.42 -19.48 6.84
N TYR A 186 -5.41 -18.65 6.49
CA TYR A 186 -6.64 -19.13 5.85
C TYR A 186 -6.41 -19.65 4.43
N GLN A 187 -5.51 -19.02 3.65
CA GLN A 187 -5.20 -19.46 2.29
C GLN A 187 -4.59 -20.88 2.22
N LEU A 188 -3.96 -21.35 3.28
CA LEU A 188 -3.40 -22.69 3.34
C LEU A 188 -4.45 -23.80 3.15
N ASN A 189 -5.72 -23.54 3.45
CA ASN A 189 -6.83 -24.49 3.35
C ASN A 189 -7.69 -24.31 2.09
N ALA A 190 -7.29 -23.44 1.18
CA ALA A 190 -7.92 -23.19 -0.14
C ALA A 190 -9.41 -22.80 -0.13
N THR A 191 -9.98 -22.42 1.00
CA THR A 191 -11.38 -22.00 1.14
C THR A 191 -11.47 -20.51 1.45
N PHE A 192 -12.67 -19.92 1.30
CA PHE A 192 -12.91 -18.58 1.81
C PHE A 192 -12.92 -18.62 3.36
N PRO A 193 -12.27 -17.65 4.02
CA PRO A 193 -12.22 -17.60 5.47
C PRO A 193 -13.60 -17.26 6.07
N GLU A 194 -13.85 -17.71 7.30
CA GLU A 194 -15.05 -17.29 8.07
C GLU A 194 -15.04 -15.77 8.35
N THR A 195 -13.86 -15.21 8.58
CA THR A 195 -13.66 -13.77 8.74
C THR A 195 -12.79 -13.26 7.60
N PHE A 196 -13.35 -12.40 6.75
CA PHE A 196 -12.65 -11.79 5.63
C PHE A 196 -12.13 -10.42 6.02
N THR A 197 -10.80 -10.24 5.98
CA THR A 197 -10.14 -8.99 6.33
C THR A 197 -9.36 -8.46 5.14
N VAL A 198 -9.67 -7.23 4.72
CA VAL A 198 -8.93 -6.54 3.65
C VAL A 198 -8.48 -5.19 4.16
N GLN A 199 -7.23 -4.85 3.93
CA GLN A 199 -6.70 -3.53 4.23
C GLN A 199 -5.98 -2.96 3.02
N TYR A 200 -6.41 -1.77 2.62
CA TYR A 200 -5.72 -0.95 1.63
C TYR A 200 -5.05 0.23 2.33
N ASN A 201 -3.79 0.46 2.00
CA ASN A 201 -3.00 1.60 2.49
C ASN A 201 -2.94 2.71 1.43
N HIS A 202 -2.18 3.78 1.72
CA HIS A 202 -1.91 4.87 0.79
C HIS A 202 -3.18 5.56 0.27
N GLY A 203 -4.10 5.87 1.18
CA GLY A 203 -5.31 6.63 0.85
C GLY A 203 -4.97 8.02 0.29
N ARG A 204 -5.56 8.38 -0.86
CA ARG A 204 -5.46 9.69 -1.48
C ARG A 204 -6.86 10.24 -1.69
N THR A 205 -7.11 11.45 -1.18
CA THR A 205 -8.39 12.13 -1.38
C THR A 205 -8.54 12.51 -2.85
N LEU A 206 -9.70 12.20 -3.40
CA LEU A 206 -10.10 12.63 -4.74
C LEU A 206 -10.89 13.93 -4.65
N ARG A 207 -10.97 14.64 -5.77
CA ARG A 207 -11.67 15.93 -5.83
C ARG A 207 -13.15 15.81 -5.45
N TYR A 208 -13.80 14.73 -5.86
CA TYR A 208 -15.17 14.32 -5.51
C TYR A 208 -15.38 12.87 -5.95
N GLY A 209 -16.49 12.25 -5.56
CA GLY A 209 -16.89 10.90 -5.93
C GLY A 209 -17.52 10.83 -7.32
N GLU A 210 -18.52 9.98 -7.47
CA GLU A 210 -19.28 9.87 -8.72
C GLU A 210 -19.96 11.19 -9.07
N ASN A 211 -20.46 11.90 -8.06
CA ASN A 211 -21.08 13.22 -8.19
C ASN A 211 -20.31 14.29 -7.40
N PRO A 212 -20.40 15.59 -7.81
CA PRO A 212 -19.62 16.67 -7.23
C PRO A 212 -19.78 16.92 -5.73
N HIS A 213 -20.89 16.49 -5.14
CA HIS A 213 -21.18 16.67 -3.71
C HIS A 213 -20.70 15.49 -2.83
N GLN A 214 -20.15 14.44 -3.43
CA GLN A 214 -19.68 13.26 -2.71
C GLN A 214 -18.19 13.34 -2.42
N GLU A 215 -17.81 13.15 -1.15
CA GLU A 215 -16.41 12.97 -0.79
C GLU A 215 -15.92 11.58 -1.24
N ALA A 216 -14.70 11.49 -1.74
CA ALA A 216 -14.12 10.25 -2.19
C ALA A 216 -12.61 10.17 -1.97
N ALA A 217 -12.11 8.95 -1.92
CA ALA A 217 -10.69 8.65 -1.87
C ALA A 217 -10.40 7.35 -2.64
N VAL A 218 -9.19 7.24 -3.16
CA VAL A 218 -8.62 5.99 -3.68
C VAL A 218 -7.60 5.45 -2.69
N TYR A 219 -7.60 4.15 -2.49
CA TYR A 219 -6.65 3.46 -1.63
C TYR A 219 -5.87 2.42 -2.45
N GLY A 220 -4.59 2.29 -2.17
CA GLY A 220 -3.67 1.40 -2.86
C GLY A 220 -2.55 2.14 -3.58
N ASN A 221 -1.45 1.42 -3.85
CA ASN A 221 -0.27 1.92 -4.55
C ASN A 221 0.21 0.96 -5.65
N THR A 222 -0.58 -0.03 -5.99
CA THR A 222 -0.32 -1.01 -7.05
C THR A 222 -1.48 -1.04 -8.05
N GLY A 223 -1.27 -1.65 -9.21
CA GLY A 223 -2.29 -1.71 -10.22
C GLY A 223 -2.80 -0.32 -10.61
N ILE A 224 -4.07 -0.23 -10.97
CA ILE A 224 -4.70 1.03 -11.41
C ILE A 224 -4.75 2.06 -10.28
N ALA A 225 -4.94 1.62 -9.03
CA ALA A 225 -4.94 2.53 -7.88
C ALA A 225 -3.59 3.25 -7.68
N GLY A 226 -2.48 2.63 -8.08
CA GLY A 226 -1.12 3.19 -7.96
C GLY A 226 -0.65 4.03 -9.15
N VAL A 227 -1.42 4.09 -10.25
CA VAL A 227 -0.99 4.81 -11.45
C VAL A 227 -1.15 6.31 -11.28
N GLU A 228 -0.08 7.03 -11.59
CA GLU A 228 -0.09 8.50 -11.69
C GLU A 228 0.00 8.90 -13.17
N PRO A 229 -0.76 9.92 -13.61
CA PRO A 229 -0.66 10.43 -14.96
C PRO A 229 0.75 10.97 -15.26
N VAL A 230 1.34 10.55 -16.39
CA VAL A 230 2.59 11.15 -16.92
C VAL A 230 2.35 12.54 -17.50
N GLN A 231 1.09 12.86 -17.80
CA GLN A 231 0.62 14.15 -18.26
C GLN A 231 -0.85 14.36 -17.84
N GLY A 232 -1.26 15.61 -17.69
CA GLY A 232 -2.65 16.01 -17.49
C GLY A 232 -3.02 16.23 -16.03
N LYS A 233 -4.32 16.29 -15.77
CA LYS A 233 -4.88 16.52 -14.42
C LYS A 233 -4.86 15.24 -13.58
N GLN A 234 -5.03 15.38 -12.27
CA GLN A 234 -5.26 14.24 -11.40
C GLN A 234 -6.49 13.43 -11.84
N MET A 235 -6.45 12.14 -11.57
CA MET A 235 -7.57 11.22 -11.83
C MET A 235 -8.76 11.58 -10.95
N SER A 236 -9.97 11.52 -11.52
CA SER A 236 -11.23 11.58 -10.77
C SER A 236 -11.70 10.17 -10.39
N TYR A 237 -12.69 10.08 -9.52
CA TYR A 237 -13.36 8.82 -9.18
C TYR A 237 -13.86 8.08 -10.44
N ASN A 238 -14.57 8.78 -11.34
CA ASN A 238 -15.07 8.20 -12.58
C ASN A 238 -13.93 7.78 -13.53
N ASN A 239 -12.82 8.54 -13.57
CA ASN A 239 -11.67 8.11 -14.38
C ASN A 239 -11.09 6.78 -13.88
N TYR A 240 -10.99 6.55 -12.56
CA TYR A 240 -10.53 5.27 -12.02
C TYR A 240 -11.47 4.13 -12.41
N LEU A 241 -12.78 4.33 -12.35
CA LEU A 241 -13.77 3.32 -12.77
C LEU A 241 -13.65 3.00 -14.25
N ASP A 242 -13.64 4.02 -15.11
CA ASP A 242 -13.57 3.86 -16.56
C ASP A 242 -12.24 3.22 -16.99
N VAL A 243 -11.11 3.63 -16.41
CA VAL A 243 -9.79 3.01 -16.66
C VAL A 243 -9.80 1.55 -16.24
N ASN A 244 -10.36 1.23 -15.07
CA ASN A 244 -10.43 -0.16 -14.60
C ASN A 244 -11.26 -1.04 -15.53
N ALA A 245 -12.40 -0.55 -16.01
CA ALA A 245 -13.25 -1.26 -16.98
C ALA A 245 -12.50 -1.44 -18.31
N GLY A 246 -11.87 -0.37 -18.83
CA GLY A 246 -11.16 -0.40 -20.11
C GLY A 246 -9.94 -1.30 -20.11
N VAL A 247 -9.10 -1.21 -19.09
CA VAL A 247 -7.91 -2.06 -18.95
C VAL A 247 -8.30 -3.52 -18.72
N GLY A 248 -9.38 -3.76 -17.95
CA GLY A 248 -9.92 -5.11 -17.75
C GLY A 248 -10.30 -5.76 -19.07
N LEU A 249 -11.15 -5.10 -19.84
CA LEU A 249 -11.60 -5.60 -21.15
C LEU A 249 -10.46 -5.70 -22.18
N LEU A 250 -9.54 -4.75 -22.19
CA LEU A 250 -8.41 -4.76 -23.11
C LEU A 250 -7.50 -5.99 -22.97
N ARG A 251 -7.45 -6.57 -21.78
CA ARG A 251 -6.63 -7.75 -21.48
C ARG A 251 -7.16 -9.06 -22.04
N GLU A 252 -8.37 -9.03 -22.58
CA GLU A 252 -8.98 -10.18 -23.28
C GLU A 252 -8.51 -10.31 -24.74
N PHE A 253 -7.69 -9.35 -25.25
CA PHE A 253 -7.25 -9.31 -26.64
C PHE A 253 -5.73 -9.41 -26.76
N ASP A 254 -5.26 -10.38 -27.53
CA ASP A 254 -3.85 -10.53 -27.88
C ASP A 254 -3.46 -9.73 -29.15
N GLU A 255 -4.40 -9.52 -30.08
CA GLU A 255 -4.20 -8.72 -31.28
C GLU A 255 -4.12 -7.22 -30.93
N PRO A 256 -3.65 -6.35 -31.86
CA PRO A 256 -3.73 -4.91 -31.68
C PRO A 256 -5.19 -4.49 -31.43
N ALA A 257 -5.47 -3.97 -30.24
CA ALA A 257 -6.83 -3.67 -29.79
C ALA A 257 -6.94 -2.27 -29.20
N ALA A 258 -8.10 -1.65 -29.42
CA ALA A 258 -8.53 -0.41 -28.81
C ALA A 258 -9.90 -0.59 -28.12
N VAL A 259 -9.98 -0.11 -26.88
CA VAL A 259 -11.20 -0.12 -26.06
C VAL A 259 -11.53 1.31 -25.64
N ILE A 260 -12.76 1.74 -25.91
CA ILE A 260 -13.28 3.06 -25.58
C ILE A 260 -14.39 2.91 -24.55
N ILE A 261 -14.16 3.51 -23.37
CA ILE A 261 -15.08 3.41 -22.21
C ILE A 261 -15.71 4.76 -21.94
N LYS A 262 -17.02 4.76 -21.69
CA LYS A 262 -17.74 5.89 -21.15
C LYS A 262 -18.76 5.44 -20.11
N HIS A 263 -18.71 6.07 -18.93
CA HIS A 263 -19.59 5.73 -17.81
C HIS A 263 -19.56 4.23 -17.45
N ASN A 264 -18.33 3.69 -17.34
CA ASN A 264 -18.04 2.30 -16.96
C ASN A 264 -18.56 1.24 -17.97
N ASN A 265 -18.92 1.65 -19.19
CA ASN A 265 -19.36 0.75 -20.25
C ASN A 265 -18.54 0.97 -21.54
N PRO A 266 -18.26 -0.08 -22.30
CA PRO A 266 -17.63 0.07 -23.61
C PRO A 266 -18.61 0.68 -24.61
N CYS A 267 -18.24 1.79 -25.25
CA CYS A 267 -18.96 2.36 -26.40
C CYS A 267 -18.29 2.06 -27.73
N GLY A 268 -17.07 1.52 -27.71
CA GLY A 268 -16.35 1.05 -28.88
C GLY A 268 -15.26 0.07 -28.51
N VAL A 269 -15.20 -1.07 -29.17
CA VAL A 269 -14.15 -2.07 -29.04
C VAL A 269 -13.81 -2.62 -30.40
N ALA A 270 -12.55 -2.66 -30.75
CA ALA A 270 -12.10 -3.27 -32.01
C ALA A 270 -10.68 -3.80 -31.91
N ILE A 271 -10.45 -4.89 -32.61
CA ILE A 271 -9.13 -5.33 -33.04
C ILE A 271 -8.87 -4.80 -34.46
N GLY A 272 -7.60 -4.61 -34.79
CA GLY A 272 -7.20 -4.10 -36.11
C GLY A 272 -5.93 -4.73 -36.62
N SER A 273 -5.61 -4.42 -37.88
CA SER A 273 -4.32 -4.81 -38.49
C SER A 273 -3.13 -4.15 -37.81
N ASP A 274 -3.35 -2.98 -37.26
CA ASP A 274 -2.45 -2.24 -36.38
C ASP A 274 -3.27 -1.43 -35.33
N ILE A 275 -2.59 -0.70 -34.50
CA ILE A 275 -3.23 0.02 -33.37
C ILE A 275 -4.03 1.25 -33.84
N LEU A 276 -3.66 1.85 -35.00
CA LEU A 276 -4.42 2.94 -35.59
C LEU A 276 -5.75 2.44 -36.17
N ASP A 277 -5.71 1.34 -36.93
CA ASP A 277 -6.91 0.70 -37.48
C ASP A 277 -7.87 0.28 -36.37
N ALA A 278 -7.33 -0.35 -35.31
CA ALA A 278 -8.12 -0.70 -34.13
C ALA A 278 -8.83 0.52 -33.51
N TYR A 279 -8.12 1.64 -33.34
CA TYR A 279 -8.69 2.86 -32.77
C TYR A 279 -9.79 3.47 -33.64
N VAL A 280 -9.51 3.63 -34.95
CA VAL A 280 -10.48 4.21 -35.88
C VAL A 280 -11.75 3.38 -35.91
N ARG A 281 -11.64 2.07 -36.03
CA ARG A 281 -12.78 1.14 -35.99
C ARG A 281 -13.56 1.20 -34.69
N ALA A 282 -12.86 1.20 -33.52
CA ALA A 282 -13.51 1.30 -32.24
C ALA A 282 -14.27 2.62 -32.08
N ARG A 283 -13.72 3.74 -32.54
CA ARG A 283 -14.38 5.06 -32.51
C ARG A 283 -15.59 5.14 -33.44
N GLU A 284 -15.53 4.50 -34.58
CA GLU A 284 -16.62 4.50 -35.58
C GLU A 284 -17.85 3.72 -35.10
N VAL A 285 -17.73 2.87 -34.08
CA VAL A 285 -18.88 2.18 -33.47
C VAL A 285 -19.90 3.18 -32.89
N ASP A 286 -19.40 4.18 -32.14
CA ASP A 286 -20.22 5.27 -31.59
C ASP A 286 -19.37 6.54 -31.40
N PRO A 287 -19.19 7.34 -32.47
CA PRO A 287 -18.36 8.54 -32.42
C PRO A 287 -18.86 9.60 -31.42
N VAL A 288 -20.15 9.61 -31.13
CA VAL A 288 -20.77 10.57 -30.19
C VAL A 288 -20.38 10.23 -28.76
N SER A 289 -20.50 8.96 -28.37
CA SER A 289 -20.09 8.50 -27.05
C SER A 289 -18.57 8.49 -26.86
N ALA A 290 -17.80 8.28 -27.92
CA ALA A 290 -16.35 8.34 -27.90
C ALA A 290 -15.79 9.74 -27.53
N TYR A 291 -16.57 10.81 -27.73
CA TYR A 291 -16.16 12.14 -27.32
C TYR A 291 -16.12 12.30 -25.80
N GLY A 292 -14.95 12.62 -25.26
CA GLY A 292 -14.72 12.77 -23.80
C GLY A 292 -14.70 11.43 -23.05
N SER A 293 -14.23 10.38 -23.70
CA SER A 293 -14.13 9.02 -23.16
C SER A 293 -12.73 8.71 -22.60
N VAL A 294 -12.60 7.52 -22.02
CA VAL A 294 -11.34 6.84 -21.71
C VAL A 294 -11.01 5.90 -22.85
N VAL A 295 -9.80 6.01 -23.40
CA VAL A 295 -9.32 5.16 -24.49
C VAL A 295 -8.13 4.34 -24.04
N CYS A 296 -8.23 3.02 -24.20
CA CYS A 296 -7.21 2.06 -23.77
C CYS A 296 -6.67 1.27 -24.98
N PHE A 297 -5.35 1.07 -25.01
CA PHE A 297 -4.63 0.36 -26.06
C PHE A 297 -3.71 -0.71 -25.46
N ASN A 298 -3.54 -1.84 -26.15
CA ASN A 298 -2.62 -2.92 -25.73
C ASN A 298 -1.25 -2.88 -26.46
N ARG A 299 -0.96 -1.82 -27.22
CA ARG A 299 0.32 -1.59 -27.90
C ARG A 299 0.83 -0.18 -27.62
N GLU A 300 2.12 0.03 -27.93
CA GLU A 300 2.74 1.35 -27.86
C GLU A 300 2.03 2.35 -28.78
N ILE A 301 1.89 3.57 -28.31
CA ILE A 301 1.37 4.70 -29.06
C ILE A 301 2.53 5.45 -29.73
N ASP A 302 2.52 5.45 -31.05
CA ASP A 302 3.44 6.20 -31.89
C ASP A 302 2.91 7.59 -32.28
N THR A 303 3.64 8.29 -33.17
CA THR A 303 3.30 9.61 -33.67
C THR A 303 1.97 9.64 -34.46
N VAL A 304 1.72 8.63 -35.25
CA VAL A 304 0.54 8.60 -36.15
C VAL A 304 -0.73 8.44 -35.31
N VAL A 305 -0.71 7.51 -34.37
CA VAL A 305 -1.83 7.30 -33.43
C VAL A 305 -2.04 8.50 -32.52
N ALA A 306 -0.95 9.13 -32.04
CA ALA A 306 -1.05 10.34 -31.22
C ALA A 306 -1.67 11.52 -31.97
N GLU A 307 -1.36 11.72 -33.23
CA GLU A 307 -1.97 12.75 -34.08
C GLU A 307 -3.48 12.49 -34.22
N GLU A 308 -3.89 11.27 -34.53
CA GLU A 308 -5.29 10.89 -34.67
C GLU A 308 -6.09 11.10 -33.39
N ILE A 309 -5.54 10.65 -32.22
CA ILE A 309 -6.18 10.81 -30.92
C ILE A 309 -6.33 12.30 -30.56
N THR A 310 -5.31 13.11 -30.84
CA THR A 310 -5.38 14.55 -30.53
C THR A 310 -6.33 15.33 -31.43
N GLY A 311 -6.79 14.75 -32.53
CA GLY A 311 -7.86 15.28 -33.38
C GLY A 311 -9.24 15.31 -32.69
N THR A 312 -9.43 14.51 -31.63
CA THR A 312 -10.68 14.41 -30.88
C THR A 312 -10.48 14.84 -29.42
N PHE A 313 -11.58 14.86 -28.64
CA PHE A 313 -11.49 15.06 -27.21
C PHE A 313 -11.49 13.70 -26.51
N VAL A 314 -10.34 13.32 -25.97
CA VAL A 314 -10.14 12.16 -25.10
C VAL A 314 -9.82 12.66 -23.70
N GLU A 315 -10.49 12.14 -22.69
CA GLU A 315 -10.28 12.56 -21.30
C GLU A 315 -9.10 11.82 -20.65
N VAL A 316 -9.00 10.50 -20.89
CA VAL A 316 -7.92 9.66 -20.39
C VAL A 316 -7.45 8.73 -21.51
N LEU A 317 -6.15 8.66 -21.68
CA LEU A 317 -5.47 7.76 -22.62
C LEU A 317 -4.60 6.78 -21.85
N VAL A 318 -4.75 5.50 -22.15
CA VAL A 318 -4.04 4.41 -21.46
C VAL A 318 -3.36 3.51 -22.49
N ALA A 319 -2.05 3.27 -22.34
CA ALA A 319 -1.29 2.36 -23.21
C ALA A 319 -0.10 1.73 -22.45
N PRO A 320 0.51 0.65 -22.94
CA PRO A 320 1.70 0.06 -22.31
C PRO A 320 2.90 0.99 -22.34
N SER A 321 3.06 1.75 -23.42
CA SER A 321 4.13 2.74 -23.61
C SER A 321 3.75 3.78 -24.65
N PHE A 322 4.55 4.84 -24.69
CA PHE A 322 4.39 5.97 -25.62
C PHE A 322 5.76 6.34 -26.18
N SER A 323 5.86 6.55 -27.50
CA SER A 323 7.08 7.11 -28.07
C SER A 323 7.31 8.53 -27.58
N LYS A 324 8.57 8.97 -27.55
CA LYS A 324 8.92 10.33 -27.12
C LYS A 324 8.24 11.42 -27.96
N GLU A 325 8.10 11.15 -29.25
CA GLU A 325 7.45 12.00 -30.22
C GLU A 325 5.93 12.06 -29.97
N ALA A 326 5.30 10.91 -29.70
CA ALA A 326 3.89 10.84 -29.33
C ALA A 326 3.58 11.68 -28.09
N LEU A 327 4.40 11.56 -27.03
CA LEU A 327 4.23 12.37 -25.82
C LEU A 327 4.32 13.87 -26.12
N LYS A 328 5.23 14.31 -27.00
CA LYS A 328 5.32 15.71 -27.44
C LYS A 328 4.05 16.19 -28.15
N ILE A 329 3.45 15.34 -28.99
CA ILE A 329 2.19 15.66 -29.67
C ILE A 329 1.06 15.82 -28.66
N MET A 330 0.99 14.92 -27.69
CA MET A 330 -0.05 14.91 -26.64
C MET A 330 0.00 16.13 -25.74
N THR A 331 1.15 16.81 -25.58
CA THR A 331 1.23 18.08 -24.83
C THR A 331 0.31 19.17 -25.37
N LYS A 332 -0.13 19.09 -26.63
CA LYS A 332 -1.15 20.00 -27.20
C LYS A 332 -2.50 19.90 -26.46
N LYS A 333 -2.74 18.79 -25.76
CA LYS A 333 -3.96 18.52 -24.99
C LYS A 333 -3.62 18.47 -23.48
N GLU A 334 -3.23 19.59 -22.91
CA GLU A 334 -2.71 19.72 -21.53
C GLU A 334 -3.58 19.07 -20.45
N ASN A 335 -4.89 19.00 -20.66
CA ASN A 335 -5.82 18.43 -19.71
C ASN A 335 -6.06 16.93 -19.88
N MET A 336 -5.62 16.31 -20.99
CA MET A 336 -5.72 14.87 -21.24
C MET A 336 -4.79 14.12 -20.27
N ARG A 337 -5.34 13.16 -19.57
CA ARG A 337 -4.55 12.28 -18.70
C ARG A 337 -3.93 11.17 -19.53
N VAL A 338 -2.63 11.03 -19.45
CA VAL A 338 -1.88 9.97 -20.14
C VAL A 338 -1.35 9.00 -19.09
N LEU A 339 -1.72 7.73 -19.20
CA LEU A 339 -1.41 6.69 -18.21
C LEU A 339 -0.68 5.53 -18.89
N THR A 340 0.34 4.99 -18.19
CA THR A 340 0.92 3.71 -18.56
C THR A 340 0.14 2.57 -17.92
N ILE A 341 -0.19 1.51 -18.68
CA ILE A 341 -0.91 0.33 -18.15
C ILE A 341 -0.08 -0.32 -17.03
N PRO A 342 -0.64 -0.47 -15.83
CA PRO A 342 0.04 -1.17 -14.76
C PRO A 342 0.02 -2.68 -14.97
N GLN A 343 0.93 -3.38 -14.30
CA GLN A 343 0.86 -4.83 -14.21
C GLN A 343 -0.48 -5.26 -13.59
N LYS A 344 -1.01 -6.41 -14.05
CA LYS A 344 -2.22 -7.00 -13.47
C LYS A 344 -1.95 -7.34 -12.00
N SER A 345 -2.83 -6.90 -11.12
CA SER A 345 -2.83 -7.36 -9.74
C SER A 345 -3.58 -8.69 -9.67
N GLU A 346 -2.95 -9.71 -9.13
CA GLU A 346 -3.60 -10.98 -8.78
C GLU A 346 -4.33 -10.80 -7.45
N ALA A 347 -5.50 -10.20 -7.48
CA ALA A 347 -6.32 -10.00 -6.30
C ALA A 347 -7.72 -10.56 -6.56
N ASP A 348 -8.36 -11.04 -5.51
CA ASP A 348 -9.78 -11.40 -5.54
C ASP A 348 -10.62 -10.19 -5.92
N GLU A 349 -11.67 -10.41 -6.68
CA GLU A 349 -12.65 -9.37 -6.98
C GLU A 349 -13.58 -9.19 -5.78
N ILE A 350 -13.68 -7.93 -5.31
CA ILE A 350 -14.48 -7.57 -4.15
C ILE A 350 -15.53 -6.55 -4.60
N ARG A 351 -16.79 -6.83 -4.36
CA ARG A 351 -17.92 -5.93 -4.66
C ARG A 351 -18.71 -5.63 -3.41
N SER A 352 -18.89 -4.37 -3.11
CA SER A 352 -19.75 -3.93 -2.01
C SER A 352 -21.22 -4.23 -2.32
N ILE A 353 -21.92 -4.76 -1.32
CA ILE A 353 -23.39 -4.90 -1.32
C ILE A 353 -23.93 -4.33 -0.01
N ASP A 354 -25.24 -4.19 0.09
CA ASP A 354 -25.85 -3.74 1.33
C ASP A 354 -25.57 -4.76 2.46
N GLY A 355 -24.93 -4.28 3.52
CA GLY A 355 -24.57 -5.08 4.69
C GLY A 355 -23.35 -5.99 4.54
N GLY A 356 -22.62 -5.99 3.39
CA GLY A 356 -21.48 -6.88 3.23
C GLY A 356 -20.68 -6.70 1.94
N VAL A 357 -19.93 -7.74 1.59
CA VAL A 357 -19.17 -7.81 0.34
C VAL A 357 -19.34 -9.17 -0.31
N LEU A 358 -19.37 -9.19 -1.63
CA LEU A 358 -19.16 -10.39 -2.43
C LEU A 358 -17.67 -10.49 -2.77
N VAL A 359 -17.12 -11.68 -2.65
CA VAL A 359 -15.73 -11.97 -2.99
C VAL A 359 -15.69 -13.14 -3.95
N GLN A 360 -14.99 -12.97 -5.08
CA GLN A 360 -14.73 -14.07 -6.01
C GLN A 360 -13.28 -14.04 -6.47
N ARG A 361 -12.74 -15.22 -6.75
CA ARG A 361 -11.42 -15.35 -7.37
C ARG A 361 -11.53 -14.95 -8.83
N THR A 362 -10.50 -14.29 -9.35
CA THR A 362 -10.39 -14.04 -10.78
C THR A 362 -10.35 -15.39 -11.51
N PRO A 363 -11.25 -15.66 -12.46
CA PRO A 363 -11.26 -16.92 -13.17
C PRO A 363 -9.95 -17.09 -13.94
N GLN A 364 -9.42 -18.30 -13.87
CA GLN A 364 -8.35 -18.76 -14.78
C GLN A 364 -9.04 -19.56 -15.88
N TYR A 365 -9.20 -18.97 -17.03
CA TYR A 365 -9.77 -19.66 -18.18
C TYR A 365 -8.72 -20.65 -18.72
N GLN A 366 -9.09 -21.94 -18.76
CA GLN A 366 -8.49 -22.91 -19.66
C GLN A 366 -9.52 -23.13 -20.76
N GLU A 367 -9.18 -22.73 -21.97
CA GLU A 367 -10.04 -22.98 -23.13
C GLU A 367 -10.15 -24.50 -23.33
N HIS A 368 -11.34 -25.02 -23.11
CA HIS A 368 -11.69 -26.41 -23.43
C HIS A 368 -12.98 -26.36 -24.23
N TRP A 369 -12.83 -26.52 -25.55
CA TRP A 369 -13.94 -26.51 -26.47
C TRP A 369 -14.43 -27.92 -26.70
N GLU A 370 -15.71 -28.17 -26.46
CA GLU A 370 -16.40 -29.40 -26.81
C GLU A 370 -17.49 -29.08 -27.84
N VAL A 371 -17.39 -29.71 -29.02
CA VAL A 371 -18.42 -29.57 -30.04
C VAL A 371 -19.62 -30.44 -29.65
N ILE A 372 -20.75 -29.79 -29.33
CA ILE A 372 -21.99 -30.47 -28.91
C ILE A 372 -23.07 -30.46 -30.02
N THR A 373 -22.76 -29.94 -31.21
CA THR A 373 -23.66 -29.89 -32.36
C THR A 373 -23.45 -31.10 -33.26
N ASP A 374 -24.50 -31.47 -34.04
CA ASP A 374 -24.41 -32.59 -34.99
C ASP A 374 -23.42 -32.33 -36.13
N ARG A 375 -23.03 -31.08 -36.38
CA ARG A 375 -22.03 -30.68 -37.36
C ARG A 375 -20.81 -30.07 -36.65
N ASP A 376 -19.63 -30.55 -36.96
CA ASP A 376 -18.39 -29.92 -36.53
C ASP A 376 -18.22 -28.54 -37.20
N PRO A 377 -17.67 -27.53 -36.45
CA PRO A 377 -17.31 -26.24 -37.06
C PRO A 377 -16.20 -26.43 -38.07
N THR A 378 -16.21 -25.60 -39.11
CA THR A 378 -15.08 -25.53 -40.05
C THR A 378 -13.89 -24.81 -39.38
N PRO A 379 -12.66 -24.96 -39.96
CA PRO A 379 -11.50 -24.20 -39.44
C PRO A 379 -11.70 -22.69 -39.40
N ASP A 380 -12.53 -22.13 -40.27
CA ASP A 380 -12.83 -20.70 -40.34
C ASP A 380 -13.93 -20.28 -39.34
N GLU A 381 -14.65 -21.25 -38.75
CA GLU A 381 -15.67 -21.03 -37.72
C GLU A 381 -15.11 -21.26 -36.30
N MET A 382 -13.95 -21.88 -36.16
CA MET A 382 -13.20 -22.08 -34.92
C MET A 382 -12.32 -20.87 -34.62
#